data_a8509f0d3f9a06be86cdf35c393341bc
#
_entry.id   a8509f0d3f9a06be86cdf35c393341bc
#
_cell.length_a   1.000
_cell.length_b   1.000
_cell.length_c   1.000
_cell.angle_alpha   90.00
_cell.angle_beta   90.00
_cell.angle_gamma   90.00
#
_symmetry.space_group_name_H-M   'P 1'
#
loop_
_entity.id
_entity.type
_entity.pdbx_description
1 polymer ?
#
loop_
_entity_poly.entity_id
_entity_poly.type
_entity_poly.pdbx_seq_one_letter_code
_entity_poly.pdbx_strand_id
1 'polypeptide(L)'
;MKKLLVTGSTFPRWANDTEPRFILDYAKAMTKYYDVTVLVPGAVGAKEEEELEGVHVIRYHYFPIHKFETLCYPGAIVPRIKQKKIRILLVPFLLLSLHHQLKKHSKEFDVVHAHWLIPQGIMQMSVKNTPYIVTGHGGDVTSLNKGILKSMKLKCLERAKAITVVSDALQDYVKQLYPNQKTSIIPM
;
A
#
# COMPACT_ATOMS: atom_id res chain seq x y z
N MET A 1 14.08 -6.50 18.11
CA MET A 1 13.08 -7.12 17.24
C MET A 1 13.36 -6.63 15.81
N LYS A 2 13.09 -7.43 14.76
CA LYS A 2 13.21 -6.94 13.38
C LYS A 2 12.15 -5.88 13.11
N LYS A 3 12.46 -4.92 12.24
CA LYS A 3 11.58 -3.79 11.90
C LYS A 3 10.79 -4.06 10.62
N LEU A 4 9.48 -3.88 10.68
CA LEU A 4 8.55 -4.04 9.54
C LEU A 4 7.90 -2.70 9.21
N LEU A 5 8.05 -2.25 7.96
CA LEU A 5 7.27 -1.13 7.42
C LEU A 5 6.07 -1.67 6.65
N VAL A 6 4.86 -1.34 7.08
CA VAL A 6 3.62 -1.66 6.38
C VAL A 6 3.16 -0.43 5.61
N THR A 7 2.82 -0.59 4.32
CA THR A 7 2.36 0.54 3.50
C THR A 7 1.01 0.25 2.86
N GLY A 8 0.15 1.26 2.82
CA GLY A 8 -1.18 1.16 2.23
C GLY A 8 -1.71 2.50 1.73
N SER A 9 -2.80 2.49 0.97
CA SER A 9 -3.50 3.70 0.51
C SER A 9 -4.79 3.99 1.24
N THR A 10 -5.28 3.04 2.06
CA THR A 10 -6.48 3.15 2.87
C THR A 10 -6.16 2.65 4.27
N PHE A 11 -6.46 3.45 5.29
CA PHE A 11 -6.15 3.16 6.69
C PHE A 11 -7.05 4.00 7.59
N PRO A 12 -7.41 3.58 8.81
CA PRO A 12 -8.15 4.41 9.75
C PRO A 12 -7.44 5.74 10.03
N ARG A 13 -8.19 6.84 9.99
CA ARG A 13 -7.67 8.18 10.24
C ARG A 13 -7.47 8.47 11.72
N TRP A 14 -8.28 7.81 12.56
CA TRP A 14 -8.29 7.89 14.02
C TRP A 14 -8.94 6.65 14.63
N ALA A 15 -8.95 6.55 15.94
CA ALA A 15 -9.64 5.49 16.65
C ALA A 15 -11.15 5.50 16.33
N ASN A 16 -11.72 4.31 16.07
CA ASN A 16 -13.13 4.12 15.69
C ASN A 16 -13.54 4.79 14.36
N ASP A 17 -12.60 5.02 13.47
CA ASP A 17 -12.92 5.49 12.11
C ASP A 17 -13.70 4.43 11.33
N THR A 18 -14.51 4.90 10.37
CA THR A 18 -15.30 4.04 9.46
C THR A 18 -14.49 3.50 8.27
N GLU A 19 -13.24 3.93 8.10
CA GLU A 19 -12.35 3.38 7.08
C GLU A 19 -11.99 1.91 7.36
N PRO A 20 -11.74 1.11 6.31
CA PRO A 20 -11.40 -0.31 6.47
C PRO A 20 -10.20 -0.53 7.38
N ARG A 21 -10.35 -1.43 8.35
CA ARG A 21 -9.37 -1.67 9.42
C ARG A 21 -8.34 -2.77 9.10
N PHE A 22 -8.53 -3.55 8.05
CA PHE A 22 -7.74 -4.78 7.82
C PHE A 22 -6.22 -4.57 7.84
N ILE A 23 -5.70 -3.41 7.38
CA ILE A 23 -4.27 -3.10 7.46
C ILE A 23 -3.87 -2.81 8.92
N LEU A 24 -4.69 -2.09 9.67
CA LEU A 24 -4.43 -1.85 11.10
C LEU A 24 -4.45 -3.16 11.88
N ASP A 25 -5.45 -4.02 11.65
CA ASP A 25 -5.58 -5.31 12.34
C ASP A 25 -4.41 -6.24 11.98
N TYR A 26 -3.99 -6.25 10.70
CA TYR A 26 -2.77 -6.92 10.27
C TYR A 26 -1.53 -6.36 10.99
N ALA A 27 -1.33 -5.05 10.99
CA ALA A 27 -0.19 -4.40 11.63
C ALA A 27 -0.13 -4.73 13.14
N LYS A 28 -1.28 -4.68 13.84
CA LYS A 28 -1.40 -5.10 15.24
C LYS A 28 -1.00 -6.57 15.45
N ALA A 29 -1.47 -7.46 14.60
CA ALA A 29 -1.09 -8.88 14.70
C ALA A 29 0.41 -9.08 14.54
N MET A 30 1.04 -8.28 13.66
CA MET A 30 2.48 -8.35 13.40
C MET A 30 3.34 -7.77 14.51
N THR A 31 2.81 -6.92 15.41
CA THR A 31 3.59 -6.39 16.55
C THR A 31 4.08 -7.49 17.51
N LYS A 32 3.48 -8.66 17.47
CA LYS A 32 3.97 -9.84 18.23
C LYS A 32 5.35 -10.32 17.76
N TYR A 33 5.74 -10.00 16.53
CA TYR A 33 6.93 -10.54 15.85
C TYR A 33 7.91 -9.47 15.38
N TYR A 34 7.42 -8.24 15.18
CA TYR A 34 8.17 -7.13 14.59
C TYR A 34 7.92 -5.83 15.37
N ASP A 35 8.88 -4.93 15.30
CA ASP A 35 8.67 -3.51 15.54
C ASP A 35 8.01 -2.93 14.29
N VAL A 36 6.72 -2.59 14.39
CA VAL A 36 5.86 -2.28 13.23
C VAL A 36 5.60 -0.79 13.13
N THR A 37 5.91 -0.23 11.98
CA THR A 37 5.48 1.11 11.58
C THR A 37 4.60 1.04 10.34
N VAL A 38 3.52 1.82 10.33
CA VAL A 38 2.62 1.95 9.18
C VAL A 38 2.86 3.30 8.50
N LEU A 39 3.10 3.28 7.18
CA LEU A 39 3.26 4.47 6.34
C LEU A 39 2.10 4.58 5.36
N VAL A 40 1.27 5.62 5.50
CA VAL A 40 0.02 5.80 4.73
C VAL A 40 -0.16 7.26 4.31
N PRO A 41 -1.00 7.58 3.31
CA PRO A 41 -1.31 8.96 2.96
C PRO A 41 -1.99 9.69 4.11
N GLY A 42 -1.74 10.99 4.20
CA GLY A 42 -2.43 11.89 5.11
C GLY A 42 -3.91 12.06 4.77
N ALA A 43 -4.69 12.43 5.76
CA ALA A 43 -6.10 12.77 5.63
C ALA A 43 -6.43 14.00 6.46
N VAL A 44 -7.40 14.79 6.01
CA VAL A 44 -7.84 15.98 6.75
C VAL A 44 -8.33 15.57 8.15
N GLY A 45 -7.78 16.20 9.18
CA GLY A 45 -8.10 15.94 10.58
C GLY A 45 -7.34 14.76 11.22
N ALA A 46 -6.59 13.97 10.46
CA ALA A 46 -5.72 12.95 11.00
C ALA A 46 -4.37 13.53 11.46
N LYS A 47 -3.78 12.96 12.51
CA LYS A 47 -2.42 13.32 12.93
C LYS A 47 -1.39 12.82 11.91
N GLU A 48 -0.32 13.58 11.72
CA GLU A 48 0.79 13.18 10.83
C GLU A 48 1.56 11.98 11.41
N GLU A 49 1.69 11.94 12.73
CA GLU A 49 2.35 10.85 13.44
C GLU A 49 1.61 10.57 14.74
N GLU A 50 1.35 9.30 15.00
CA GLU A 50 0.69 8.87 16.24
C GLU A 50 0.94 7.38 16.51
N GLU A 51 0.62 6.98 17.74
CA GLU A 51 0.39 5.58 18.06
C GLU A 51 -1.11 5.29 18.04
N LEU A 52 -1.53 4.41 17.15
CA LEU A 52 -2.92 4.00 16.99
C LEU A 52 -3.06 2.53 17.36
N GLU A 53 -3.73 2.25 18.47
CA GLU A 53 -3.95 0.92 19.01
C GLU A 53 -2.66 0.07 19.15
N GLY A 54 -1.56 0.70 19.58
CA GLY A 54 -0.27 0.04 19.75
C GLY A 54 0.55 -0.12 18.48
N VAL A 55 0.19 0.58 17.40
CA VAL A 55 0.93 0.61 16.14
C VAL A 55 1.40 2.05 15.86
N HIS A 56 2.69 2.21 15.60
CA HIS A 56 3.24 3.50 15.18
C HIS A 56 2.81 3.82 13.74
N VAL A 57 2.19 4.97 13.52
CA VAL A 57 1.62 5.38 12.23
C VAL A 57 2.22 6.69 11.78
N ILE A 58 2.77 6.70 10.57
CA ILE A 58 3.28 7.89 9.87
C ILE A 58 2.36 8.18 8.69
N ARG A 59 1.81 9.41 8.63
CA ARG A 59 0.98 9.87 7.52
C ARG A 59 1.71 10.94 6.72
N TYR A 60 1.90 10.70 5.43
CA TYR A 60 2.60 11.62 4.56
C TYR A 60 1.63 12.45 3.71
N HIS A 61 1.95 13.72 3.56
CA HIS A 61 1.25 14.61 2.64
C HIS A 61 1.76 14.40 1.21
N TYR A 62 0.84 14.44 0.26
CA TYR A 62 1.17 14.25 -1.16
C TYR A 62 0.78 15.45 -2.04
N PHE A 63 0.18 16.51 -1.46
CA PHE A 63 -0.12 17.74 -2.18
C PHE A 63 0.17 18.96 -1.29
N PRO A 64 0.73 20.08 -1.86
CA PRO A 64 1.11 21.24 -1.05
C PRO A 64 -0.02 21.88 -0.24
N ILE A 65 -1.25 21.79 -0.74
CA ILE A 65 -2.43 22.28 -0.04
C ILE A 65 -3.23 21.08 0.45
N HIS A 66 -3.04 20.69 1.71
CA HIS A 66 -3.52 19.44 2.30
C HIS A 66 -5.04 19.23 2.20
N LYS A 67 -5.84 20.33 2.22
CA LYS A 67 -7.31 20.24 2.02
C LYS A 67 -7.72 19.67 0.66
N PHE A 68 -6.82 19.64 -0.31
CA PHE A 68 -7.06 19.02 -1.63
C PHE A 68 -6.58 17.58 -1.73
N GLU A 69 -6.02 17.00 -0.68
CA GLU A 69 -5.63 15.59 -0.60
C GLU A 69 -6.86 14.67 -0.50
N THR A 70 -7.67 14.66 -1.55
CA THR A 70 -8.97 13.97 -1.61
C THR A 70 -8.94 12.68 -2.40
N LEU A 71 -7.74 12.15 -2.73
CA LEU A 71 -7.59 10.97 -3.57
C LEU A 71 -7.74 9.66 -2.79
N CYS A 72 -7.20 9.60 -1.57
CA CYS A 72 -7.12 8.37 -0.78
C CYS A 72 -8.27 8.23 0.24
N TYR A 73 -8.91 9.33 0.62
CA TYR A 73 -9.97 9.35 1.65
C TYR A 73 -11.18 10.18 1.24
N PRO A 74 -12.40 9.77 1.69
CA PRO A 74 -12.73 8.45 2.22
C PRO A 74 -12.72 7.37 1.14
N GLY A 75 -12.37 6.14 1.52
CA GLY A 75 -12.41 4.97 0.65
C GLY A 75 -11.18 4.81 -0.25
N ALA A 76 -11.34 4.18 -1.40
CA ALA A 76 -10.24 3.78 -2.27
C ALA A 76 -10.03 4.76 -3.45
N ILE A 77 -8.80 4.81 -3.97
CA ILE A 77 -8.36 5.74 -5.04
C ILE A 77 -9.25 5.67 -6.28
N VAL A 78 -9.50 4.48 -6.82
CA VAL A 78 -10.25 4.32 -8.08
C VAL A 78 -11.70 4.81 -7.97
N PRO A 79 -12.49 4.46 -6.97
CA PRO A 79 -13.81 5.05 -6.71
C PRO A 79 -13.75 6.57 -6.57
N ARG A 80 -12.75 7.11 -5.91
CA ARG A 80 -12.60 8.57 -5.75
C ARG A 80 -12.37 9.29 -7.09
N ILE A 81 -11.56 8.72 -7.98
CA ILE A 81 -11.36 9.25 -9.33
C ILE A 81 -12.65 9.16 -10.13
N LYS A 82 -13.40 8.04 -10.03
CA LYS A 82 -14.70 7.90 -10.73
C LYS A 82 -15.72 8.93 -10.28
N GLN A 83 -15.77 9.25 -8.99
CA GLN A 83 -16.67 10.29 -8.45
C GLN A 83 -16.32 11.69 -8.97
N LYS A 84 -15.03 12.02 -9.09
CA LYS A 84 -14.57 13.32 -9.56
C LYS A 84 -13.28 13.16 -10.36
N LYS A 85 -13.42 13.17 -11.70
CA LYS A 85 -12.32 12.86 -12.65
C LYS A 85 -11.09 13.75 -12.47
N ILE A 86 -11.25 15.01 -12.04
CA ILE A 86 -10.14 15.94 -11.79
C ILE A 86 -9.13 15.39 -10.78
N ARG A 87 -9.54 14.50 -9.89
CA ARG A 87 -8.65 13.86 -8.89
C ARG A 87 -7.52 13.03 -9.52
N ILE A 88 -7.65 12.65 -10.80
CA ILE A 88 -6.58 11.96 -11.53
C ILE A 88 -5.30 12.80 -11.56
N LEU A 89 -5.41 14.12 -11.51
CA LEU A 89 -4.26 15.04 -11.46
C LEU A 89 -3.47 14.93 -10.16
N LEU A 90 -4.04 14.36 -9.10
CA LEU A 90 -3.37 14.11 -7.83
C LEU A 90 -2.52 12.83 -7.85
N VAL A 91 -2.75 11.93 -8.82
CA VAL A 91 -2.04 10.64 -8.89
C VAL A 91 -0.52 10.81 -9.01
N PRO A 92 0.04 11.65 -9.90
CA PRO A 92 1.48 11.86 -9.96
C PRO A 92 2.07 12.36 -8.64
N PHE A 93 1.39 13.27 -7.95
CA PHE A 93 1.83 13.79 -6.66
C PHE A 93 1.84 12.69 -5.59
N LEU A 94 0.80 11.86 -5.53
CA LEU A 94 0.74 10.71 -4.63
C LEU A 94 1.91 9.74 -4.88
N LEU A 95 2.17 9.40 -6.14
CA LEU A 95 3.24 8.48 -6.51
C LEU A 95 4.62 9.02 -6.16
N LEU A 96 4.88 10.30 -6.49
CA LEU A 96 6.16 10.96 -6.18
C LEU A 96 6.38 11.07 -4.67
N SER A 97 5.35 11.47 -3.91
CA SER A 97 5.44 11.56 -2.46
C SER A 97 5.64 10.18 -1.83
N LEU A 98 4.88 9.17 -2.24
CA LEU A 98 5.06 7.79 -1.77
C LEU A 98 6.47 7.27 -2.06
N HIS A 99 6.99 7.48 -3.27
CA HIS A 99 8.37 7.10 -3.60
C HIS A 99 9.39 7.80 -2.70
N HIS A 100 9.23 9.10 -2.48
CA HIS A 100 10.11 9.88 -1.61
C HIS A 100 10.08 9.35 -0.17
N GLN A 101 8.89 9.10 0.38
CA GLN A 101 8.72 8.59 1.74
C GLN A 101 9.29 7.17 1.88
N LEU A 102 9.05 6.30 0.92
CA LEU A 102 9.66 4.96 0.90
C LEU A 102 11.19 5.05 0.83
N LYS A 103 11.75 5.93 0.01
CA LYS A 103 13.19 6.13 -0.08
C LYS A 103 13.80 6.68 1.22
N LYS A 104 13.04 7.52 1.93
CA LYS A 104 13.44 8.09 3.22
C LYS A 104 13.43 7.03 4.32
N HIS A 105 12.31 6.31 4.46
CA HIS A 105 12.06 5.45 5.62
C HIS A 105 12.49 3.99 5.42
N SER A 106 12.34 3.39 4.22
CA SER A 106 12.52 1.94 4.06
C SER A 106 13.90 1.41 4.47
N LYS A 107 14.93 2.26 4.46
CA LYS A 107 16.29 1.91 4.87
C LYS A 107 16.43 1.57 6.36
N GLU A 108 15.50 2.02 7.18
CA GLU A 108 15.48 1.81 8.63
C GLU A 108 14.78 0.50 9.01
N PHE A 109 14.23 -0.22 8.00
CA PHE A 109 13.44 -1.42 8.18
C PHE A 109 14.10 -2.64 7.53
N ASP A 110 13.92 -3.80 8.15
CA ASP A 110 14.42 -5.07 7.63
C ASP A 110 13.59 -5.57 6.44
N VAL A 111 12.30 -5.24 6.41
CA VAL A 111 11.36 -5.61 5.35
C VAL A 111 10.23 -4.59 5.22
N VAL A 112 9.75 -4.41 3.99
CA VAL A 112 8.55 -3.61 3.69
C VAL A 112 7.43 -4.54 3.26
N HIS A 113 6.22 -4.38 3.80
CA HIS A 113 5.02 -5.03 3.31
C HIS A 113 4.13 -4.03 2.60
N ALA A 114 4.08 -4.14 1.29
CA ALA A 114 3.27 -3.28 0.43
C ALA A 114 1.88 -3.90 0.23
N HIS A 115 0.84 -3.27 0.77
CA HIS A 115 -0.55 -3.63 0.47
C HIS A 115 -0.98 -2.93 -0.82
N TRP A 116 -1.44 -3.72 -1.79
CA TRP A 116 -1.71 -3.44 -3.20
C TRP A 116 -0.44 -3.40 -4.08
N LEU A 117 -0.56 -4.02 -5.27
CA LEU A 117 0.46 -3.95 -6.29
C LEU A 117 0.65 -2.50 -6.78
N ILE A 118 -0.45 -1.75 -6.89
CA ILE A 118 -0.51 -0.35 -7.31
C ILE A 118 -1.27 0.45 -6.24
N PRO A 119 -0.69 1.55 -5.72
CA PRO A 119 0.61 2.13 -6.05
C PRO A 119 1.79 1.58 -5.23
N GLN A 120 1.54 0.95 -4.05
CA GLN A 120 2.57 0.65 -3.05
C GLN A 120 3.67 -0.27 -3.57
N GLY A 121 3.31 -1.42 -4.14
CA GLY A 121 4.27 -2.40 -4.64
C GLY A 121 5.16 -1.83 -5.74
N ILE A 122 4.59 -1.12 -6.72
CA ILE A 122 5.35 -0.51 -7.82
C ILE A 122 6.30 0.56 -7.29
N MET A 123 5.88 1.38 -6.32
CA MET A 123 6.74 2.41 -5.74
C MET A 123 7.85 1.78 -4.89
N GLN A 124 7.53 0.74 -4.10
CA GLN A 124 8.55 0.02 -3.32
C GLN A 124 9.57 -0.67 -4.24
N MET A 125 9.15 -1.26 -5.34
CA MET A 125 10.05 -1.84 -6.35
C MET A 125 11.09 -0.83 -6.86
N SER A 126 10.75 0.45 -6.91
CA SER A 126 11.64 1.53 -7.36
C SER A 126 12.67 1.95 -6.30
N VAL A 127 12.49 1.54 -5.04
CA VAL A 127 13.42 1.81 -3.94
C VAL A 127 14.33 0.60 -3.77
N LYS A 128 15.64 0.82 -3.91
CA LYS A 128 16.66 -0.25 -3.79
C LYS A 128 16.98 -0.53 -2.33
N ASN A 129 17.47 -1.75 -2.08
CA ASN A 129 18.14 -2.22 -0.84
C ASN A 129 17.24 -2.67 0.31
N THR A 130 15.92 -2.54 0.23
CA THR A 130 15.04 -3.13 1.25
C THR A 130 14.18 -4.22 0.63
N PRO A 131 14.24 -5.47 1.12
CA PRO A 131 13.37 -6.55 0.64
C PRO A 131 11.91 -6.20 0.93
N TYR A 132 11.01 -6.64 0.04
CA TYR A 132 9.59 -6.39 0.25
C TYR A 132 8.71 -7.59 -0.06
N ILE A 133 7.57 -7.60 0.60
CA ILE A 133 6.43 -8.48 0.37
C ILE A 133 5.34 -7.62 -0.27
N VAL A 134 4.54 -8.20 -1.16
CA VAL A 134 3.38 -7.52 -1.73
C VAL A 134 2.12 -8.35 -1.58
N THR A 135 1.02 -7.71 -1.15
CA THR A 135 -0.30 -8.33 -1.08
C THR A 135 -1.23 -7.73 -2.13
N GLY A 136 -1.80 -8.59 -2.98
CA GLY A 136 -2.87 -8.23 -3.91
C GLY A 136 -4.24 -8.34 -3.24
N HIS A 137 -5.03 -7.26 -3.31
CA HIS A 137 -6.34 -7.18 -2.63
C HIS A 137 -7.55 -7.28 -3.56
N GLY A 138 -7.37 -7.22 -4.88
CA GLY A 138 -8.47 -7.34 -5.85
C GLY A 138 -8.27 -6.49 -7.09
N GLY A 139 -8.82 -5.28 -7.12
CA GLY A 139 -8.76 -4.40 -8.29
C GLY A 139 -7.35 -4.06 -8.76
N ASP A 140 -6.39 -4.01 -7.86
CA ASP A 140 -4.97 -3.82 -8.15
C ASP A 140 -4.37 -5.00 -8.92
N VAL A 141 -4.89 -6.21 -8.71
CA VAL A 141 -4.53 -7.42 -9.44
C VAL A 141 -5.30 -7.50 -10.76
N THR A 142 -6.64 -7.39 -10.69
CA THR A 142 -7.56 -7.68 -11.82
C THR A 142 -7.68 -6.54 -12.83
N SER A 143 -7.34 -5.30 -12.46
CA SER A 143 -7.46 -4.12 -13.33
C SER A 143 -6.09 -3.67 -13.85
N LEU A 144 -6.10 -2.78 -14.86
CA LEU A 144 -4.89 -2.14 -15.42
C LEU A 144 -3.86 -3.15 -15.96
N ASN A 145 -4.32 -4.25 -16.57
CA ASN A 145 -3.50 -5.35 -17.08
C ASN A 145 -3.13 -5.17 -18.57
N LYS A 146 -2.86 -3.92 -19.00
CA LYS A 146 -2.45 -3.59 -20.37
C LYS A 146 -1.24 -2.64 -20.36
N GLY A 147 -0.46 -2.70 -21.44
CA GLY A 147 0.64 -1.79 -21.70
C GLY A 147 1.68 -1.76 -20.57
N ILE A 148 2.19 -0.57 -20.28
CA ILE A 148 3.27 -0.34 -19.32
C ILE A 148 2.90 -0.75 -17.89
N LEU A 149 1.64 -0.57 -17.48
CA LEU A 149 1.20 -0.91 -16.13
C LEU A 149 1.22 -2.42 -15.89
N LYS A 150 0.86 -3.24 -16.90
CA LYS A 150 1.04 -4.70 -16.83
C LYS A 150 2.50 -5.06 -16.62
N SER A 151 3.41 -4.49 -17.41
CA SER A 151 4.85 -4.76 -17.29
C SER A 151 5.41 -4.32 -15.93
N MET A 152 4.96 -3.18 -15.40
CA MET A 152 5.37 -2.72 -14.07
C MET A 152 4.88 -3.65 -12.96
N LYS A 153 3.63 -4.14 -13.05
CA LYS A 153 3.09 -5.12 -12.10
C LYS A 153 3.88 -6.43 -12.13
N LEU A 154 4.18 -6.93 -13.34
CA LEU A 154 5.00 -8.15 -13.46
C LEU A 154 6.38 -7.97 -12.81
N LYS A 155 7.07 -6.89 -13.11
CA LYS A 155 8.38 -6.57 -12.48
C LYS A 155 8.27 -6.41 -10.95
N CYS A 156 7.15 -5.85 -10.46
CA CYS A 156 6.91 -5.74 -9.02
C CYS A 156 6.80 -7.13 -8.39
N LEU A 157 6.05 -8.04 -8.99
CA LEU A 157 5.90 -9.41 -8.53
C LEU A 157 7.23 -10.18 -8.59
N GLU A 158 7.98 -10.05 -9.67
CA GLU A 158 9.29 -10.72 -9.87
C GLU A 158 10.34 -10.30 -8.82
N ARG A 159 10.31 -9.06 -8.38
CA ARG A 159 11.26 -8.52 -7.41
C ARG A 159 10.84 -8.69 -5.95
N ALA A 160 9.58 -9.00 -5.71
CA ALA A 160 9.08 -9.26 -4.36
C ALA A 160 9.68 -10.55 -3.79
N LYS A 161 10.02 -10.54 -2.50
CA LYS A 161 10.52 -11.72 -1.78
C LYS A 161 9.40 -12.72 -1.49
N ALA A 162 8.18 -12.22 -1.32
CA ALA A 162 6.97 -13.03 -1.22
C ALA A 162 5.78 -12.26 -1.80
N ILE A 163 4.82 -13.02 -2.32
CA ILE A 163 3.59 -12.49 -2.89
C ILE A 163 2.44 -13.17 -2.18
N THR A 164 1.51 -12.36 -1.67
CA THR A 164 0.30 -12.86 -1.06
C THR A 164 -0.93 -12.30 -1.76
N VAL A 165 -2.01 -13.03 -1.70
CA VAL A 165 -3.33 -12.65 -2.19
C VAL A 165 -4.39 -13.01 -1.16
N VAL A 166 -5.52 -12.33 -1.17
CA VAL A 166 -6.54 -12.48 -0.12
C VAL A 166 -7.57 -13.56 -0.42
N SER A 167 -7.52 -14.22 -1.57
CA SER A 167 -8.45 -15.29 -1.95
C SER A 167 -7.91 -16.22 -3.03
N ASP A 168 -8.50 -17.42 -3.13
CA ASP A 168 -8.21 -18.39 -4.19
C ASP A 168 -8.47 -17.82 -5.58
N ALA A 169 -9.57 -17.09 -5.76
CA ALA A 169 -9.90 -16.45 -7.04
C ALA A 169 -8.82 -15.48 -7.52
N LEU A 170 -8.21 -14.71 -6.59
CA LEU A 170 -7.09 -13.82 -6.94
C LEU A 170 -5.81 -14.61 -7.22
N GLN A 171 -5.57 -15.72 -6.52
CA GLN A 171 -4.45 -16.60 -6.81
C GLN A 171 -4.54 -17.16 -8.22
N ASP A 172 -5.69 -17.67 -8.59
CA ASP A 172 -5.91 -18.22 -9.95
C ASP A 172 -5.80 -17.14 -11.02
N TYR A 173 -6.27 -15.94 -10.74
CA TYR A 173 -6.10 -14.79 -11.63
C TYR A 173 -4.63 -14.42 -11.83
N VAL A 174 -3.82 -14.42 -10.75
CA VAL A 174 -2.37 -14.17 -10.85
C VAL A 174 -1.70 -15.29 -11.64
N LYS A 175 -2.04 -16.55 -11.42
CA LYS A 175 -1.50 -17.69 -12.20
C LYS A 175 -1.78 -17.57 -13.69
N GLN A 176 -2.98 -17.11 -14.08
CA GLN A 176 -3.33 -16.91 -15.49
C GLN A 176 -2.53 -15.76 -16.13
N LEU A 177 -2.34 -14.66 -15.43
CA LEU A 177 -1.64 -13.49 -15.96
C LEU A 177 -0.12 -13.60 -15.87
N TYR A 178 0.37 -14.27 -14.85
CA TYR A 178 1.78 -14.37 -14.49
C TYR A 178 2.12 -15.81 -14.03
N PRO A 179 2.17 -16.79 -14.95
CA PRO A 179 2.25 -18.22 -14.61
C PRO A 179 3.45 -18.60 -13.74
N ASN A 180 4.55 -17.85 -13.83
CA ASN A 180 5.79 -18.13 -13.08
C ASN A 180 5.79 -17.57 -11.65
N GLN A 181 4.72 -16.87 -11.23
CA GLN A 181 4.65 -16.26 -9.91
C GLN A 181 3.99 -17.18 -8.89
N LYS A 182 4.73 -17.52 -7.84
CA LYS A 182 4.21 -18.26 -6.69
C LYS A 182 3.55 -17.30 -5.71
N THR A 183 2.34 -17.61 -5.31
CA THR A 183 1.56 -16.81 -4.36
C THR A 183 1.08 -17.65 -3.18
N SER A 184 0.97 -17.04 -2.01
CA SER A 184 0.32 -17.62 -0.84
C SER A 184 -1.00 -16.90 -0.57
N ILE A 185 -2.02 -17.63 -0.11
CA ILE A 185 -3.31 -17.04 0.27
C ILE A 185 -3.25 -16.68 1.73
N ILE A 186 -3.50 -15.41 2.03
CA ILE A 186 -3.63 -14.88 3.40
C ILE A 186 -4.88 -14.00 3.43
N PRO A 187 -6.03 -14.54 3.89
CA PRO A 187 -7.26 -13.77 4.07
C PRO A 187 -7.06 -12.66 5.10
N MET A 188 -7.71 -11.52 4.86
CA MET A 188 -7.67 -10.35 5.75
C MET A 188 -9.07 -9.85 6.07
#